data_4f0e168a6d4fa84bcab1d4618f033624
#
_entry.id   4f0e168a6d4fa84bcab1d4618f033624
#
_cell.length_a   1.000
_cell.length_b   1.000
_cell.length_c   1.000
_cell.angle_alpha   90.00
_cell.angle_beta   90.00
_cell.angle_gamma   90.00
#
_symmetry.space_group_name_H-M   'P 1'
#
loop_
_entity.id
_entity.type
_entity.pdbx_description
1 polymer ?
#
loop_
_entity_poly.entity_id
_entity_poly.type
_entity_poly.pdbx_seq_one_letter_code
_entity_poly.pdbx_strand_id
1 'polypeptide(L)'
;NGQNYPLTGKSNFISLPPYAEYKVELMNDKNSEDSVDIVNGRRNKVVLYPGNVSVINPEVKQLVTVFGRVKDRRGGYYANADIHNHIGKTRTDELGEFAMDVDKRYPVITLVDKFGGICEVDLDLREAKGAVWVGEIPCEIQQQTASVTGDIKNVY
;
A
#
# COMPACT_ATOMS: atom_id res chain seq x y z
N ASN A 1 -21.96 25.20 9.16
CA ASN A 1 -22.78 24.71 8.07
C ASN A 1 -21.92 23.84 7.16
N GLY A 2 -21.98 22.53 7.37
CA GLY A 2 -21.20 21.59 6.58
C GLY A 2 -21.76 21.45 5.16
N GLN A 3 -21.03 21.97 4.17
CA GLN A 3 -21.31 21.67 2.77
C GLN A 3 -20.36 20.60 2.28
N ASN A 4 -20.90 19.65 1.54
CA ASN A 4 -20.12 18.55 0.96
C ASN A 4 -19.86 18.82 -0.52
N TYR A 5 -18.60 18.70 -0.92
CA TYR A 5 -18.17 18.85 -2.29
C TYR A 5 -17.58 17.52 -2.77
N PRO A 6 -18.17 16.87 -3.77
CA PRO A 6 -17.57 15.65 -4.32
C PRO A 6 -16.29 16.00 -5.09
N LEU A 7 -15.22 15.26 -4.79
CA LEU A 7 -13.92 15.43 -5.43
C LEU A 7 -13.69 14.29 -6.40
N THR A 8 -13.24 14.62 -7.60
CA THR A 8 -12.93 13.65 -8.65
C THR A 8 -11.60 13.98 -9.31
N GLY A 9 -10.86 12.94 -9.69
CA GLY A 9 -9.60 13.12 -10.41
C GLY A 9 -8.46 13.67 -9.54
N LYS A 10 -7.50 14.30 -10.19
CA LYS A 10 -6.23 14.72 -9.55
C LYS A 10 -6.28 16.12 -8.94
N SER A 11 -7.16 16.97 -9.42
CA SER A 11 -7.23 18.35 -8.99
C SER A 11 -8.66 18.86 -9.02
N ASN A 12 -9.06 19.54 -7.96
CA ASN A 12 -10.39 20.11 -7.82
C ASN A 12 -10.29 21.57 -7.36
N PHE A 13 -11.14 22.42 -7.92
CA PHE A 13 -11.25 23.82 -7.55
C PHE A 13 -12.58 24.07 -6.87
N ILE A 14 -12.54 24.68 -5.68
CA ILE A 14 -13.73 25.08 -4.94
C ILE A 14 -13.62 26.58 -4.67
N SER A 15 -14.62 27.35 -5.09
CA SER A 15 -14.71 28.77 -4.81
C SER A 15 -15.53 29.02 -3.55
N LEU A 16 -14.95 29.74 -2.62
CA LEU A 16 -15.57 30.10 -1.35
C LEU A 16 -15.49 31.61 -1.13
N PRO A 17 -16.44 32.22 -0.39
CA PRO A 17 -16.37 33.65 -0.06
C PRO A 17 -15.07 34.00 0.67
N PRO A 18 -14.44 35.15 0.33
CA PRO A 18 -13.21 35.61 0.98
C PRO A 18 -13.47 36.18 2.39
N TYR A 19 -12.39 36.44 3.10
CA TYR A 19 -12.39 37.00 4.47
C TYR A 19 -13.02 36.10 5.51
N ALA A 20 -12.92 34.78 5.30
CA ALA A 20 -13.41 33.81 6.25
C ALA A 20 -12.39 32.71 6.51
N GLU A 21 -12.49 32.10 7.67
CA GLU A 21 -11.77 30.92 8.04
C GLU A 21 -12.63 29.70 7.77
N TYR A 22 -12.06 28.70 7.11
CA TYR A 22 -12.75 27.46 6.77
C TYR A 22 -12.05 26.27 7.40
N LYS A 23 -12.82 25.37 7.97
CA LYS A 23 -12.37 24.04 8.37
C LYS A 23 -12.75 23.07 7.27
N VAL A 24 -11.74 22.48 6.63
CA VAL A 24 -11.92 21.56 5.52
C VAL A 24 -11.55 20.16 5.99
N GLU A 25 -12.48 19.25 5.90
CA GLU A 25 -12.25 17.84 6.20
C GLU A 25 -12.41 17.01 4.94
N LEU A 26 -11.41 16.18 4.65
CA LEU A 26 -11.43 15.23 3.55
C LEU A 26 -11.96 13.90 4.07
N MET A 27 -12.97 13.37 3.40
CA MET A 27 -13.62 12.11 3.78
C MET A 27 -13.64 11.17 2.59
N ASN A 28 -13.56 9.87 2.88
CA ASN A 28 -13.76 8.86 1.85
C ASN A 28 -15.23 8.81 1.45
N ASP A 29 -15.49 8.66 0.16
CA ASP A 29 -16.82 8.36 -0.31
C ASP A 29 -17.14 6.89 0.03
N LYS A 30 -18.18 6.71 0.84
CA LYS A 30 -18.62 5.36 1.26
C LYS A 30 -19.13 4.51 0.09
N ASN A 31 -19.48 5.14 -1.01
CA ASN A 31 -19.97 4.47 -2.21
C ASN A 31 -18.84 4.19 -3.22
N SER A 32 -17.62 4.63 -2.93
CA SER A 32 -16.46 4.36 -3.78
C SER A 32 -16.04 2.89 -3.66
N GLU A 33 -15.83 2.25 -4.79
CA GLU A 33 -15.29 0.88 -4.83
C GLU A 33 -13.79 0.84 -4.47
N ASP A 34 -13.12 1.98 -4.50
CA ASP A 34 -11.70 2.09 -4.17
C ASP A 34 -11.52 2.36 -2.68
N SER A 35 -10.77 1.51 -2.02
CA SER A 35 -10.33 1.74 -0.65
C SER A 35 -9.19 2.75 -0.64
N VAL A 36 -9.54 3.97 -0.30
CA VAL A 36 -8.57 5.07 -0.18
C VAL A 36 -8.39 5.41 1.29
N ASP A 37 -7.15 5.42 1.75
CA ASP A 37 -6.82 5.87 3.09
C ASP A 37 -6.11 7.22 3.03
N ILE A 38 -6.67 8.20 3.72
CA ILE A 38 -6.07 9.53 3.85
C ILE A 38 -5.12 9.50 5.04
N VAL A 39 -3.83 9.37 4.76
CA VAL A 39 -2.79 9.19 5.76
C VAL A 39 -2.49 10.51 6.48
N ASN A 40 -2.47 11.59 5.73
CA ASN A 40 -2.14 12.91 6.24
C ASN A 40 -2.93 13.99 5.49
N GLY A 41 -3.21 15.10 6.19
CA GLY A 41 -3.94 16.20 5.58
C GLY A 41 -5.45 16.04 5.56
N ARG A 42 -6.01 15.18 6.39
CA ARG A 42 -7.46 14.96 6.46
C ARG A 42 -8.21 16.20 6.94
N ARG A 43 -7.66 16.90 7.92
CA ARG A 43 -8.26 18.10 8.48
C ARG A 43 -7.36 19.31 8.23
N ASN A 44 -7.93 20.35 7.64
CA ASN A 44 -7.21 21.54 7.26
C ASN A 44 -7.97 22.79 7.69
N LYS A 45 -7.22 23.79 8.12
CA LYS A 45 -7.73 25.10 8.46
C LYS A 45 -7.24 26.09 7.42
N VAL A 46 -8.15 26.74 6.74
CA VAL A 46 -7.85 27.59 5.60
C VAL A 46 -8.46 28.97 5.81
N VAL A 47 -7.67 30.01 5.61
CA VAL A 47 -8.12 31.40 5.61
C VAL A 47 -8.02 31.94 4.19
N LEU A 48 -9.12 32.43 3.66
CA LEU A 48 -9.18 32.96 2.30
C LEU A 48 -9.26 34.47 2.29
N TYR A 49 -8.43 35.05 1.43
CA TYR A 49 -8.44 36.46 1.09
C TYR A 49 -8.74 36.65 -0.39
N PRO A 50 -9.25 37.81 -0.83
CA PRO A 50 -9.52 38.04 -2.26
C PRO A 50 -8.26 37.81 -3.10
N GLY A 51 -8.39 37.05 -4.17
CA GLY A 51 -7.31 36.73 -5.10
C GLY A 51 -6.30 35.70 -4.63
N ASN A 52 -6.46 35.15 -3.44
CA ASN A 52 -5.59 34.08 -2.93
C ASN A 52 -6.16 32.70 -3.20
N VAL A 53 -5.25 31.75 -3.45
CA VAL A 53 -5.57 30.35 -3.57
C VAL A 53 -4.86 29.61 -2.45
N SER A 54 -5.61 28.85 -1.68
CA SER A 54 -5.05 27.92 -0.70
C SER A 54 -5.06 26.52 -1.26
N VAL A 55 -3.94 25.84 -1.16
CA VAL A 55 -3.78 24.48 -1.73
C VAL A 55 -3.74 23.46 -0.59
N ILE A 56 -4.58 22.42 -0.71
CA ILE A 56 -4.59 21.27 0.20
C ILE A 56 -4.08 20.07 -0.56
N ASN A 57 -2.96 19.52 -0.12
CA ASN A 57 -2.35 18.32 -0.69
C ASN A 57 -2.36 17.19 0.34
N PRO A 58 -3.42 16.36 0.40
CA PRO A 58 -3.45 15.24 1.30
C PRO A 58 -2.53 14.13 0.80
N GLU A 59 -1.96 13.39 1.75
CA GLU A 59 -1.28 12.14 1.43
C GLU A 59 -2.30 11.00 1.44
N VAL A 60 -2.42 10.31 0.32
CA VAL A 60 -3.44 9.29 0.10
C VAL A 60 -2.79 7.97 -0.29
N LYS A 61 -3.28 6.87 0.27
CA LYS A 61 -2.93 5.51 -0.15
C LYS A 61 -4.13 4.82 -0.74
N GLN A 62 -3.94 4.13 -1.85
CA GLN A 62 -4.95 3.24 -2.42
C GLN A 62 -4.64 1.82 -1.97
N LEU A 63 -5.49 1.27 -1.11
CA LEU A 63 -5.31 -0.04 -0.53
C LEU A 63 -6.18 -1.09 -1.22
N VAL A 64 -5.58 -2.25 -1.45
CA VAL A 64 -6.27 -3.46 -1.91
C VAL A 64 -5.94 -4.56 -0.93
N THR A 65 -6.94 -5.30 -0.46
CA THR A 65 -6.72 -6.49 0.35
C THR A 65 -6.40 -7.66 -0.58
N VAL A 66 -5.20 -8.19 -0.46
CA VAL A 66 -4.69 -9.26 -1.30
C VAL A 66 -4.76 -10.58 -0.54
N PHE A 67 -5.35 -11.58 -1.19
CA PHE A 67 -5.34 -12.96 -0.74
C PHE A 67 -4.51 -13.79 -1.71
N GLY A 68 -3.67 -14.66 -1.20
CA GLY A 68 -2.85 -15.50 -2.05
C GLY A 68 -2.25 -16.66 -1.29
N ARG A 69 -1.52 -17.49 -2.01
CA ARG A 69 -0.78 -18.62 -1.49
C ARG A 69 0.64 -18.57 -2.03
N VAL A 70 1.63 -18.73 -1.17
CA VAL A 70 3.03 -18.66 -1.57
C VAL A 70 3.57 -20.05 -1.78
N LYS A 71 4.06 -20.30 -3.00
CA LYS A 71 4.57 -21.58 -3.44
C LYS A 71 6.10 -21.56 -3.46
N ASP A 72 6.71 -22.63 -2.96
CA ASP A 72 8.15 -22.78 -3.03
C ASP A 72 8.61 -23.36 -4.38
N ARG A 73 9.91 -23.39 -4.60
CA ARG A 73 10.53 -23.90 -5.82
C ARG A 73 10.28 -25.39 -6.07
N ARG A 74 10.01 -26.17 -5.00
CA ARG A 74 9.83 -27.62 -5.07
C ARG A 74 8.38 -28.04 -5.23
N GLY A 75 7.46 -27.08 -5.36
CA GLY A 75 6.03 -27.32 -5.45
C GLY A 75 5.29 -27.39 -4.12
N GLY A 76 6.00 -27.21 -2.99
CA GLY A 76 5.40 -27.06 -1.67
C GLY A 76 4.98 -25.61 -1.41
N TYR A 77 4.53 -25.33 -0.19
CA TYR A 77 4.08 -24.01 0.21
C TYR A 77 4.87 -23.51 1.42
N TYR A 78 5.07 -22.17 1.49
CA TYR A 78 5.73 -21.56 2.63
C TYR A 78 4.75 -21.40 3.79
N ALA A 79 4.76 -22.36 4.71
CA ALA A 79 3.97 -22.30 5.94
C ALA A 79 4.66 -21.45 7.01
N ASN A 80 3.88 -20.66 7.74
CA ASN A 80 4.34 -19.84 8.86
C ASN A 80 5.51 -18.90 8.53
N ALA A 81 5.55 -18.41 7.29
CA ALA A 81 6.54 -17.44 6.83
C ALA A 81 6.02 -16.01 7.05
N ASP A 82 6.92 -15.10 7.38
CA ASP A 82 6.58 -13.70 7.55
C ASP A 82 6.49 -13.00 6.20
N ILE A 83 5.43 -12.23 6.00
CA ILE A 83 5.24 -11.38 4.83
C ILE A 83 5.09 -9.95 5.30
N HIS A 84 5.82 -9.03 4.69
CA HIS A 84 5.69 -7.62 5.01
C HIS A 84 5.78 -6.74 3.76
N ASN A 85 5.28 -5.54 3.89
CA ASN A 85 5.44 -4.43 2.96
C ASN A 85 5.57 -3.14 3.76
N HIS A 86 5.59 -1.98 3.09
CA HIS A 86 5.69 -0.70 3.76
C HIS A 86 4.44 -0.30 4.58
N ILE A 87 3.33 -1.02 4.45
CA ILE A 87 2.08 -0.77 5.19
C ILE A 87 2.02 -1.59 6.46
N GLY A 88 2.39 -2.85 6.40
CA GLY A 88 2.25 -3.75 7.53
C GLY A 88 2.91 -5.10 7.28
N LYS A 89 2.56 -6.04 8.14
CA LYS A 89 3.09 -7.40 8.07
C LYS A 89 2.02 -8.41 8.44
N THR A 90 2.17 -9.60 7.90
CA THR A 90 1.33 -10.76 8.20
C THR A 90 2.17 -12.02 8.18
N ARG A 91 1.55 -13.15 8.33
CA ARG A 91 2.19 -14.46 8.30
C ARG A 91 1.35 -15.43 7.48
N THR A 92 1.99 -16.28 6.70
CA THR A 92 1.29 -17.37 6.02
C THR A 92 0.82 -18.41 7.03
N ASP A 93 -0.30 -19.04 6.72
CA ASP A 93 -0.81 -20.17 7.51
C ASP A 93 -0.09 -21.48 7.16
N GLU A 94 -0.60 -22.60 7.65
CA GLU A 94 -0.03 -23.93 7.40
C GLU A 94 -0.09 -24.34 5.94
N LEU A 95 -0.96 -23.76 5.15
CA LEU A 95 -1.12 -24.02 3.72
C LEU A 95 -0.42 -22.99 2.83
N GLY A 96 0.32 -22.06 3.44
CA GLY A 96 0.99 -20.98 2.72
C GLY A 96 0.07 -19.84 2.30
N GLU A 97 -1.17 -19.82 2.77
CA GLU A 97 -2.14 -18.76 2.46
C GLU A 97 -1.93 -17.53 3.33
N PHE A 98 -2.18 -16.37 2.77
CA PHE A 98 -2.07 -15.11 3.47
C PHE A 98 -3.13 -14.11 3.01
N ALA A 99 -3.36 -13.11 3.85
CA ALA A 99 -4.17 -11.95 3.52
C ALA A 99 -3.46 -10.70 4.06
N MET A 100 -3.34 -9.66 3.24
CA MET A 100 -2.77 -8.40 3.68
C MET A 100 -3.20 -7.24 2.79
N ASP A 101 -3.16 -6.04 3.36
CA ASP A 101 -3.38 -4.82 2.59
C ASP A 101 -2.11 -4.40 1.84
N VAL A 102 -2.30 -4.04 0.59
CA VAL A 102 -1.21 -3.62 -0.31
C VAL A 102 -1.57 -2.28 -0.94
N ASP A 103 -0.61 -1.37 -0.97
CA ASP A 103 -0.75 -0.11 -1.68
C ASP A 103 -0.54 -0.34 -3.19
N LYS A 104 -1.53 0.01 -4.00
CA LYS A 104 -1.47 -0.15 -5.46
C LYS A 104 -0.29 0.61 -6.11
N ARG A 105 0.22 1.65 -5.45
CA ARG A 105 1.38 2.41 -5.95
C ARG A 105 2.71 1.68 -5.76
N TYR A 106 2.78 0.81 -4.75
CA TYR A 106 3.95 -0.01 -4.43
C TYR A 106 3.49 -1.44 -4.16
N PRO A 107 3.08 -2.17 -5.20
CA PRO A 107 2.45 -3.49 -5.04
C PRO A 107 3.50 -4.59 -4.84
N VAL A 108 4.40 -4.38 -3.91
CA VAL A 108 5.49 -5.30 -3.59
C VAL A 108 5.28 -5.90 -2.21
N ILE A 109 5.43 -7.20 -2.11
CA ILE A 109 5.47 -7.92 -0.84
C ILE A 109 6.80 -8.64 -0.70
N THR A 110 7.30 -8.70 0.53
CA THR A 110 8.54 -9.40 0.86
C THR A 110 8.24 -10.54 1.81
N LEU A 111 8.59 -11.74 1.42
CA LEU A 111 8.47 -12.93 2.26
C LEU A 111 9.84 -13.25 2.88
N VAL A 112 9.83 -13.54 4.16
CA VAL A 112 11.01 -13.97 4.91
C VAL A 112 10.72 -15.34 5.51
N ASP A 113 11.52 -16.32 5.17
CA ASP A 113 11.38 -17.65 5.74
C ASP A 113 12.03 -17.75 7.13
N LYS A 114 11.81 -18.87 7.80
CA LYS A 114 12.38 -19.12 9.13
C LYS A 114 13.90 -19.21 9.17
N PHE A 115 14.56 -19.34 8.03
CA PHE A 115 16.02 -19.38 7.90
C PHE A 115 16.62 -18.04 7.47
N GLY A 116 15.81 -16.98 7.39
CA GLY A 116 16.23 -15.66 6.97
C GLY A 116 16.34 -15.47 5.47
N GLY A 117 15.90 -16.44 4.68
CA GLY A 117 15.83 -16.28 3.24
C GLY A 117 14.76 -15.30 2.81
N ILE A 118 15.03 -14.48 1.82
CA ILE A 118 14.16 -13.39 1.40
C ILE A 118 13.70 -13.61 -0.04
N CYS A 119 12.41 -13.37 -0.27
CA CYS A 119 11.80 -13.36 -1.59
C CYS A 119 10.94 -12.11 -1.73
N GLU A 120 11.19 -11.32 -2.75
CA GLU A 120 10.41 -10.14 -3.07
C GLU A 120 9.55 -10.42 -4.30
N VAL A 121 8.28 -10.07 -4.23
CA VAL A 121 7.31 -10.33 -5.29
C VAL A 121 6.58 -9.05 -5.66
N ASP A 122 6.58 -8.73 -6.95
CA ASP A 122 5.76 -7.68 -7.53
C ASP A 122 4.38 -8.24 -7.89
N LEU A 123 3.34 -7.60 -7.40
CA LEU A 123 1.96 -7.97 -7.70
C LEU A 123 1.38 -7.07 -8.80
N ASP A 124 0.59 -7.64 -9.68
CA ASP A 124 -0.17 -6.86 -10.67
C ASP A 124 -1.55 -6.53 -10.10
N LEU A 125 -1.69 -5.32 -9.57
CA LEU A 125 -2.92 -4.84 -8.96
C LEU A 125 -3.58 -3.69 -9.75
N ARG A 126 -3.19 -3.47 -11.00
CA ARG A 126 -3.67 -2.33 -11.80
C ARG A 126 -5.17 -2.30 -11.95
N GLU A 127 -5.79 -3.47 -12.14
CA GLU A 127 -7.24 -3.62 -12.29
C GLU A 127 -7.94 -4.06 -10.99
N ALA A 128 -7.19 -4.22 -9.91
CA ALA A 128 -7.73 -4.72 -8.64
C ALA A 128 -8.45 -3.62 -7.87
N LYS A 129 -9.58 -3.98 -7.28
CA LYS A 129 -10.39 -3.12 -6.40
C LYS A 129 -10.86 -3.91 -5.20
N GLY A 130 -10.85 -3.26 -4.03
CA GLY A 130 -11.33 -3.86 -2.80
C GLY A 130 -10.50 -5.05 -2.33
N ALA A 131 -10.94 -6.25 -2.64
CA ALA A 131 -10.27 -7.49 -2.29
C ALA A 131 -10.03 -8.33 -3.54
N VAL A 132 -8.84 -8.94 -3.65
CA VAL A 132 -8.46 -9.72 -4.82
C VAL A 132 -7.70 -10.97 -4.43
N TRP A 133 -8.02 -12.08 -5.09
CA TRP A 133 -7.25 -13.31 -5.03
C TRP A 133 -6.18 -13.29 -6.13
N VAL A 134 -4.91 -13.29 -5.74
CA VAL A 134 -3.78 -13.22 -6.68
C VAL A 134 -3.24 -14.60 -7.08
N GLY A 135 -3.82 -15.66 -6.54
CA GLY A 135 -3.46 -17.03 -6.87
C GLY A 135 -2.22 -17.54 -6.14
N GLU A 136 -1.57 -18.51 -6.74
CA GLU A 136 -0.32 -19.06 -6.25
C GLU A 136 0.84 -18.19 -6.71
N ILE A 137 1.62 -17.69 -5.76
CA ILE A 137 2.76 -16.80 -6.01
C ILE A 137 4.03 -17.64 -5.91
N PRO A 138 4.77 -17.82 -7.01
CA PRO A 138 6.06 -18.48 -6.95
C PRO A 138 7.08 -17.58 -6.26
N CYS A 139 7.83 -18.15 -5.32
CA CYS A 139 8.80 -17.41 -4.53
C CYS A 139 10.12 -18.16 -4.52
N GLU A 140 11.15 -17.57 -5.11
CA GLU A 140 12.51 -18.11 -5.06
C GLU A 140 13.30 -17.36 -4.00
N ILE A 141 13.61 -18.07 -2.91
CA ILE A 141 14.38 -17.49 -1.82
C ILE A 141 15.86 -17.46 -2.20
N GLN A 142 16.45 -16.25 -2.16
CA GLN A 142 17.87 -16.06 -2.30
C GLN A 142 18.55 -16.17 -0.94
N GLN A 143 19.55 -17.04 -0.84
CA GLN A 143 20.34 -17.19 0.37
C GLN A 143 21.41 -16.10 0.42
N GLN A 144 21.40 -15.32 1.49
CA GLN A 144 22.43 -14.28 1.70
C GLN A 144 23.83 -14.83 1.89
N THR A 145 23.97 -16.10 2.27
CA THR A 145 25.25 -16.76 2.49
C THR A 145 26.15 -16.78 1.24
N ALA A 146 25.58 -16.83 0.05
CA ALA A 146 26.34 -16.84 -1.19
C ALA A 146 27.07 -15.50 -1.46
N SER A 147 26.45 -14.37 -1.13
CA SER A 147 27.07 -13.06 -1.32
C SER A 147 28.18 -12.80 -0.29
N VAL A 148 28.02 -13.23 0.95
CA VAL A 148 29.03 -13.12 2.00
C VAL A 148 30.27 -13.95 1.65
N THR A 149 30.08 -15.17 1.13
CA THR A 149 31.19 -16.02 0.70
C THR A 149 31.94 -15.42 -0.48
N GLY A 150 31.26 -14.79 -1.41
CA GLY A 150 31.88 -14.07 -2.52
C GLY A 150 32.74 -12.90 -2.05
N ASP A 151 32.26 -12.13 -1.11
CA ASP A 151 32.97 -10.98 -0.54
C ASP A 151 34.27 -11.42 0.20
N ILE A 152 34.20 -12.51 0.95
CA ILE A 152 35.37 -13.06 1.63
C ILE A 152 36.43 -13.51 0.62
N LYS A 153 36.06 -14.11 -0.48
CA LYS A 153 36.98 -14.52 -1.55
C LYS A 153 37.63 -13.32 -2.23
N ASN A 154 36.98 -12.20 -2.31
CA ASN A 154 37.51 -10.99 -2.94
C ASN A 154 38.50 -10.23 -2.05
N VAL A 155 38.49 -10.49 -0.76
CA VAL A 155 39.42 -9.87 0.20
C VAL A 155 40.80 -10.52 0.16
N TYR A 156 40.88 -11.73 -0.28
CA TYR A 156 42.13 -12.47 -0.42
C TYR A 156 42.58 -12.53 -1.88
#